data_637c95d51cee0dd8c85bd6a8e5e6a13a
#
_entry.id   637c95d51cee0dd8c85bd6a8e5e6a13a
#
_cell.length_a   1.000
_cell.length_b   1.000
_cell.length_c   1.000
_cell.angle_alpha   90.00
_cell.angle_beta   90.00
_cell.angle_gamma   90.00
#
_symmetry.space_group_name_H-M   'P 1'
#
loop_
_entity.id
_entity.type
_entity.pdbx_description
1 polymer ?
#
loop_
_entity_poly.entity_id
_entity_poly.type
_entity_poly.pdbx_seq_one_letter_code
_entity_poly.pdbx_strand_id
1 'polypeptide(L)'
;MDRRDFFAASAAVGAGAFASKALAGQLKASAAGPFSVKFAPHFGMFRHLAGDDPIAQLEYAADQGFTAWEDNGMGGRSPEEQSRLAGAMERLGMTMGVFVLNRGTAWKPTFSRNNSDDRDAFLGECREAVEIAKRVNAKWTTVVLGTRHPRIDLSYQTAYAVEQLKRGAEILEPHGLVMVLEPLNPRDHPNMLLAEMGHAYEICRAVDSPSCKILCDLYHQQITEGNLIPNIDRAWDEIGYFQIGDNPGRKEPTTGEINYLNVFRHIKEKGFTGILGMEHGLSRSGAEGEQALIDAYRAVDPV
;
A
#
# COMPACT_ATOMS: atom_id res chain seq x y z
N MET A 1 -46.75 -40.28 24.19
CA MET A 1 -47.68 -39.14 24.27
C MET A 1 -47.00 -38.04 23.53
N ASP A 2 -47.44 -37.81 22.51
CA ASP A 2 -48.16 -37.82 21.31
C ASP A 2 -48.15 -36.39 20.74
N ARG A 3 -47.90 -36.41 19.51
CA ARG A 3 -47.94 -35.25 18.59
C ARG A 3 -49.37 -34.75 18.45
N ARG A 4 -49.51 -33.48 18.05
CA ARG A 4 -50.64 -32.84 17.41
C ARG A 4 -51.48 -31.93 18.29
N ASP A 5 -51.79 -30.88 17.57
CA ASP A 5 -52.85 -29.92 17.72
C ASP A 5 -52.53 -28.61 18.46
N PHE A 6 -52.25 -27.58 17.70
CA PHE A 6 -53.20 -26.52 17.60
C PHE A 6 -52.95 -25.66 16.37
N PHE A 7 -53.81 -25.84 15.38
CA PHE A 7 -54.02 -24.90 14.28
C PHE A 7 -55.22 -23.98 14.61
N ALA A 8 -55.10 -22.78 14.13
CA ALA A 8 -56.19 -21.87 13.75
C ALA A 8 -56.77 -20.93 14.81
N ALA A 9 -56.51 -19.66 14.62
CA ALA A 9 -57.59 -18.67 14.52
C ALA A 9 -57.18 -17.53 13.58
N SER A 10 -58.00 -17.33 12.60
CA SER A 10 -57.87 -16.43 11.43
C SER A 10 -58.33 -15.02 11.71
N ALA A 11 -57.73 -14.09 10.93
CA ALA A 11 -58.33 -12.96 10.22
C ALA A 11 -58.84 -11.74 11.00
N ALA A 12 -58.35 -10.56 10.67
CA ALA A 12 -58.96 -9.59 9.80
C ALA A 12 -58.21 -8.27 9.73
N VAL A 13 -57.83 -7.91 8.53
CA VAL A 13 -58.06 -6.65 7.81
C VAL A 13 -57.67 -5.33 8.53
N GLY A 14 -56.69 -4.66 7.93
CA GLY A 14 -56.42 -3.25 8.10
C GLY A 14 -55.34 -2.80 7.08
N ALA A 15 -55.80 -2.50 5.85
CA ALA A 15 -54.95 -1.84 4.86
C ALA A 15 -54.61 -0.42 5.32
N GLY A 16 -53.41 -0.23 5.77
CA GLY A 16 -52.83 1.06 6.02
C GLY A 16 -51.56 1.22 5.17
N ALA A 17 -51.69 1.92 4.07
CA ALA A 17 -50.56 2.33 3.26
C ALA A 17 -49.68 3.30 4.08
N PHE A 18 -48.67 2.78 4.74
CA PHE A 18 -47.58 3.60 5.25
C PHE A 18 -46.47 3.68 4.22
N ALA A 19 -46.44 4.84 3.54
CA ALA A 19 -45.32 5.24 2.74
C ALA A 19 -44.06 5.21 3.64
N SER A 20 -43.18 4.23 3.42
CA SER A 20 -41.85 4.19 3.96
C SER A 20 -41.05 5.33 3.33
N LYS A 21 -41.10 6.52 3.89
CA LYS A 21 -40.03 7.50 3.70
C LYS A 21 -38.79 6.88 4.25
N ALA A 22 -37.90 6.44 3.34
CA ALA A 22 -36.54 6.14 3.69
C ALA A 22 -35.95 7.35 4.38
N LEU A 23 -35.80 7.27 5.69
CA LEU A 23 -35.02 8.19 6.49
C LEU A 23 -33.54 7.87 6.17
N ALA A 24 -33.04 8.38 5.05
CA ALA A 24 -31.62 8.60 4.85
C ALA A 24 -31.23 9.73 5.81
N GLY A 25 -31.14 9.38 7.09
CA GLY A 25 -30.50 10.20 8.09
C GLY A 25 -29.04 10.26 7.72
N GLN A 26 -28.60 11.38 7.18
CA GLN A 26 -27.21 11.77 7.19
C GLN A 26 -26.76 11.76 8.66
N LEU A 27 -26.21 10.66 9.11
CA LEU A 27 -25.25 10.66 10.18
C LEU A 27 -24.06 11.48 9.65
N LYS A 28 -24.04 12.78 9.94
CA LYS A 28 -22.78 13.51 9.97
C LYS A 28 -21.94 12.80 11.04
N ALA A 29 -21.13 11.85 10.60
CA ALA A 29 -20.06 11.34 11.43
C ALA A 29 -19.28 12.57 11.87
N SER A 30 -19.14 12.76 13.18
CA SER A 30 -18.19 13.71 13.73
C SER A 30 -16.86 13.34 13.09
N ALA A 31 -16.22 14.29 12.37
CA ALA A 31 -14.94 14.05 11.73
C ALA A 31 -14.00 13.44 12.77
N ALA A 32 -13.59 12.21 12.56
CA ALA A 32 -12.68 11.53 13.47
C ALA A 32 -11.35 12.28 13.42
N GLY A 33 -10.72 12.50 14.57
CA GLY A 33 -9.39 13.12 14.61
C GLY A 33 -8.40 12.37 13.73
N PRO A 34 -7.34 13.03 13.23
CA PRO A 34 -6.35 12.39 12.37
C PRO A 34 -5.65 11.24 13.11
N PHE A 35 -5.20 10.24 12.36
CA PHE A 35 -4.30 9.21 12.87
C PHE A 35 -2.96 9.83 13.30
N SER A 36 -2.29 9.21 14.27
CA SER A 36 -1.01 9.70 14.78
C SER A 36 0.18 9.44 13.82
N VAL A 37 0.00 8.53 12.88
CA VAL A 37 0.90 8.23 11.76
C VAL A 37 0.13 8.30 10.44
N LYS A 38 0.84 8.42 9.32
CA LYS A 38 0.22 8.55 8.00
C LYS A 38 -0.10 7.18 7.40
N PHE A 39 -1.21 6.58 7.81
CA PHE A 39 -1.76 5.43 7.11
C PHE A 39 -2.31 5.86 5.75
N ALA A 40 -2.01 5.09 4.69
CA ALA A 40 -2.45 5.39 3.33
C ALA A 40 -3.31 4.24 2.78
N PRO A 41 -4.64 4.35 2.82
CA PRO A 41 -5.53 3.42 2.13
C PRO A 41 -5.40 3.56 0.61
N HIS A 42 -5.99 2.60 -0.13
CA HIS A 42 -6.04 2.60 -1.59
C HIS A 42 -7.47 2.48 -2.13
N PHE A 43 -7.65 2.76 -3.42
CA PHE A 43 -8.96 2.67 -4.05
C PHE A 43 -9.57 1.27 -3.96
N GLY A 44 -10.84 1.22 -3.61
CA GLY A 44 -11.62 0.01 -3.40
C GLY A 44 -11.78 -0.38 -1.93
N MET A 45 -11.00 0.17 -1.01
CA MET A 45 -11.14 -0.10 0.42
C MET A 45 -12.41 0.49 1.04
N PHE A 46 -13.03 1.50 0.41
CA PHE A 46 -14.24 2.17 0.91
C PHE A 46 -15.37 2.22 -0.13
N ARG A 47 -15.42 1.25 -1.04
CA ARG A 47 -16.40 1.22 -2.13
C ARG A 47 -17.85 1.12 -1.66
N HIS A 48 -18.11 0.40 -0.59
CA HIS A 48 -19.47 0.23 -0.07
C HIS A 48 -19.94 1.42 0.79
N LEU A 49 -19.02 2.08 1.50
CA LEU A 49 -19.33 3.23 2.34
C LEU A 49 -19.31 4.56 1.57
N ALA A 50 -18.41 4.67 0.57
CA ALA A 50 -18.21 5.89 -0.20
C ALA A 50 -18.65 5.80 -1.67
N GLY A 51 -18.95 4.61 -2.19
CA GLY A 51 -19.27 4.39 -3.60
C GLY A 51 -18.05 4.16 -4.49
N ASP A 52 -18.29 4.04 -5.80
CA ASP A 52 -17.25 3.72 -6.79
C ASP A 52 -16.44 4.94 -7.26
N ASP A 53 -16.94 6.17 -7.05
CA ASP A 53 -16.20 7.36 -7.45
C ASP A 53 -14.91 7.51 -6.61
N PRO A 54 -13.72 7.56 -7.25
CA PRO A 54 -12.47 7.73 -6.56
C PRO A 54 -12.40 9.00 -5.68
N ILE A 55 -13.02 10.09 -6.09
CA ILE A 55 -13.05 11.33 -5.29
C ILE A 55 -13.85 11.13 -4.02
N ALA A 56 -15.02 10.49 -4.09
CA ALA A 56 -15.84 10.20 -2.92
C ALA A 56 -15.09 9.29 -1.92
N GLN A 57 -14.27 8.34 -2.41
CA GLN A 57 -13.44 7.50 -1.53
C GLN A 57 -12.32 8.31 -0.84
N LEU A 58 -11.71 9.27 -1.52
CA LEU A 58 -10.73 10.19 -0.91
C LEU A 58 -11.38 11.07 0.17
N GLU A 59 -12.54 11.65 -0.13
CA GLU A 59 -13.30 12.49 0.80
C GLU A 59 -13.73 11.69 2.04
N TYR A 60 -14.25 10.48 1.84
CA TYR A 60 -14.61 9.60 2.94
C TYR A 60 -13.40 9.24 3.83
N ALA A 61 -12.27 8.88 3.22
CA ALA A 61 -11.05 8.56 3.95
C ALA A 61 -10.53 9.76 4.76
N ALA A 62 -10.58 10.97 4.19
CA ALA A 62 -10.22 12.20 4.90
C ALA A 62 -11.14 12.44 6.11
N ASP A 63 -12.46 12.23 5.97
CA ASP A 63 -13.44 12.32 7.07
C ASP A 63 -13.19 11.27 8.17
N GLN A 64 -12.60 10.11 7.79
CA GLN A 64 -12.14 9.09 8.74
C GLN A 64 -10.78 9.41 9.36
N GLY A 65 -10.13 10.51 9.00
CA GLY A 65 -8.86 10.96 9.58
C GLY A 65 -7.61 10.43 8.89
N PHE A 66 -7.72 9.81 7.71
CA PHE A 66 -6.57 9.47 6.90
C PHE A 66 -5.99 10.71 6.22
N THR A 67 -4.67 10.86 6.25
CA THR A 67 -3.94 12.03 5.71
C THR A 67 -2.99 11.66 4.59
N ALA A 68 -3.04 10.44 4.10
CA ALA A 68 -2.28 9.95 2.97
C ALA A 68 -3.12 8.97 2.13
N TRP A 69 -2.71 8.73 0.90
CA TRP A 69 -3.36 7.81 -0.02
C TRP A 69 -2.33 7.07 -0.86
N GLU A 70 -2.50 5.78 -1.09
CA GLU A 70 -1.65 4.97 -1.96
C GLU A 70 -2.40 4.56 -3.23
N ASP A 71 -1.73 4.58 -4.38
CA ASP A 71 -2.30 4.05 -5.62
C ASP A 71 -1.21 3.45 -6.51
N ASN A 72 -0.94 2.17 -6.34
CA ASN A 72 0.01 1.41 -7.16
C ASN A 72 -0.31 1.48 -8.66
N GLY A 73 -1.58 1.71 -9.01
CA GLY A 73 -2.07 1.84 -10.37
C GLY A 73 -1.95 3.25 -10.98
N MET A 74 -1.52 4.26 -10.23
CA MET A 74 -1.52 5.67 -10.65
C MET A 74 -0.85 5.88 -12.01
N GLY A 75 0.27 5.22 -12.28
CA GLY A 75 0.98 5.32 -13.56
C GLY A 75 0.18 4.79 -14.78
N GLY A 76 -0.86 3.98 -14.55
CA GLY A 76 -1.76 3.49 -15.60
C GLY A 76 -2.97 4.39 -15.89
N ARG A 77 -3.19 5.42 -15.07
CA ARG A 77 -4.29 6.38 -15.27
C ARG A 77 -3.92 7.42 -16.32
N SER A 78 -4.93 8.02 -16.95
CA SER A 78 -4.66 9.13 -17.88
C SER A 78 -4.11 10.36 -17.14
N PRO A 79 -3.36 11.25 -17.81
CA PRO A 79 -2.88 12.49 -17.21
C PRO A 79 -3.99 13.36 -16.61
N GLU A 80 -5.17 13.37 -17.21
CA GLU A 80 -6.34 14.09 -16.73
C GLU A 80 -6.86 13.51 -15.43
N GLU A 81 -6.94 12.17 -15.35
CA GLU A 81 -7.37 11.48 -14.12
C GLU A 81 -6.34 11.65 -13.00
N GLN A 82 -5.05 11.54 -13.30
CA GLN A 82 -3.98 11.83 -12.36
C GLN A 82 -4.11 13.24 -11.78
N SER A 83 -4.33 14.25 -12.61
CA SER A 83 -4.50 15.64 -12.18
C SER A 83 -5.77 15.84 -11.37
N ARG A 84 -6.87 15.16 -11.73
CA ARG A 84 -8.13 15.22 -11.00
C ARG A 84 -7.97 14.66 -9.58
N LEU A 85 -7.31 13.51 -9.44
CA LEU A 85 -7.03 12.88 -8.14
C LEU A 85 -6.06 13.72 -7.31
N ALA A 86 -4.99 14.24 -7.92
CA ALA A 86 -4.03 15.11 -7.25
C ALA A 86 -4.68 16.36 -6.68
N GLY A 87 -5.53 17.04 -7.46
CA GLY A 87 -6.28 18.22 -6.99
C GLY A 87 -7.26 17.90 -5.85
N ALA A 88 -7.83 16.69 -5.82
CA ALA A 88 -8.66 16.26 -4.70
C ALA A 88 -7.82 16.00 -3.45
N MET A 89 -6.71 15.28 -3.56
CA MET A 89 -5.79 15.05 -2.43
C MET A 89 -5.25 16.35 -1.84
N GLU A 90 -4.88 17.31 -2.70
CA GLU A 90 -4.42 18.64 -2.26
C GLU A 90 -5.49 19.38 -1.43
N ARG A 91 -6.74 19.43 -1.92
CA ARG A 91 -7.86 20.07 -1.18
C ARG A 91 -8.14 19.41 0.15
N LEU A 92 -7.92 18.09 0.26
CA LEU A 92 -8.14 17.29 1.45
C LEU A 92 -6.92 17.25 2.38
N GLY A 93 -5.80 17.86 1.99
CA GLY A 93 -4.56 17.82 2.76
C GLY A 93 -3.92 16.44 2.82
N MET A 94 -4.20 15.57 1.84
CA MET A 94 -3.67 14.22 1.75
C MET A 94 -2.33 14.18 0.99
N THR A 95 -1.40 13.36 1.47
CA THR A 95 -0.12 13.10 0.82
C THR A 95 -0.24 11.88 -0.09
N MET A 96 0.24 11.97 -1.34
CA MET A 96 0.36 10.81 -2.22
C MET A 96 1.46 9.87 -1.72
N GLY A 97 1.15 8.58 -1.57
CA GLY A 97 2.08 7.50 -1.28
C GLY A 97 2.80 7.00 -2.54
N VAL A 98 3.09 5.70 -2.58
CA VAL A 98 3.76 5.10 -3.74
C VAL A 98 2.80 4.84 -4.90
N PHE A 99 3.39 4.78 -6.09
CA PHE A 99 2.87 4.12 -7.28
C PHE A 99 3.98 3.24 -7.88
N VAL A 100 3.63 2.22 -8.67
CA VAL A 100 4.64 1.34 -9.27
C VAL A 100 5.32 2.03 -10.45
N LEU A 101 6.65 2.20 -10.37
CA LEU A 101 7.46 2.81 -11.42
C LEU A 101 7.60 1.87 -12.62
N ASN A 102 8.11 0.68 -12.39
CA ASN A 102 8.55 -0.23 -13.46
C ASN A 102 7.47 -1.25 -13.85
N ARG A 103 6.29 -0.77 -14.21
CA ARG A 103 5.11 -1.59 -14.55
C ARG A 103 5.35 -2.58 -15.69
N GLY A 104 6.17 -2.23 -16.67
CA GLY A 104 6.50 -3.07 -17.82
C GLY A 104 7.61 -4.08 -17.54
N THR A 105 8.45 -3.84 -16.53
CA THR A 105 9.64 -4.63 -16.23
C THR A 105 9.61 -5.37 -14.89
N ALA A 106 8.69 -5.03 -13.99
CA ALA A 106 8.60 -5.53 -12.60
C ALA A 106 8.66 -7.06 -12.43
N TRP A 107 8.13 -7.82 -13.38
CA TRP A 107 8.02 -9.28 -13.28
C TRP A 107 8.94 -10.02 -14.26
N LYS A 108 9.91 -9.32 -14.85
CA LYS A 108 10.86 -9.85 -15.82
C LYS A 108 12.27 -9.93 -15.22
N PRO A 109 13.21 -10.73 -15.76
CA PRO A 109 14.59 -10.78 -15.29
C PRO A 109 15.41 -9.55 -15.75
N THR A 110 14.81 -8.36 -15.69
CA THR A 110 15.38 -7.10 -16.21
C THR A 110 16.62 -6.68 -15.44
N PHE A 111 16.58 -6.82 -14.11
CA PHE A 111 17.71 -6.44 -13.24
C PHE A 111 18.73 -7.56 -13.04
N SER A 112 18.37 -8.79 -13.35
CA SER A 112 19.20 -9.97 -13.10
C SER A 112 20.17 -10.33 -14.23
N ARG A 113 20.23 -9.50 -15.27
CA ARG A 113 21.12 -9.70 -16.42
C ARG A 113 21.68 -8.38 -16.96
N ASN A 114 22.90 -8.43 -17.49
CA ASN A 114 23.51 -7.27 -18.14
C ASN A 114 23.01 -7.15 -19.59
N ASN A 115 21.88 -6.50 -19.77
CA ASN A 115 21.25 -6.31 -21.07
C ASN A 115 20.92 -4.84 -21.30
N SER A 116 21.32 -4.27 -22.46
CA SER A 116 21.11 -2.87 -22.78
C SER A 116 19.64 -2.51 -22.95
N ASP A 117 18.88 -3.38 -23.61
CA ASP A 117 17.47 -3.11 -23.90
C ASP A 117 16.62 -3.10 -22.61
N ASP A 118 16.92 -4.04 -21.68
CA ASP A 118 16.29 -4.07 -20.35
C ASP A 118 16.59 -2.80 -19.56
N ARG A 119 17.85 -2.37 -19.60
CA ARG A 119 18.28 -1.12 -18.94
C ARG A 119 17.59 0.09 -19.56
N ASP A 120 17.56 0.21 -20.87
CA ASP A 120 16.96 1.33 -21.56
C ASP A 120 15.45 1.40 -21.33
N ALA A 121 14.77 0.24 -21.26
CA ALA A 121 13.37 0.14 -20.86
C ALA A 121 13.14 0.68 -19.45
N PHE A 122 13.93 0.23 -18.46
CA PHE A 122 13.83 0.73 -17.09
C PHE A 122 14.10 2.24 -16.97
N LEU A 123 15.12 2.74 -17.66
CA LEU A 123 15.41 4.19 -17.67
C LEU A 123 14.31 5.00 -18.36
N GLY A 124 13.62 4.42 -19.33
CA GLY A 124 12.40 4.98 -19.92
C GLY A 124 11.28 5.12 -18.89
N GLU A 125 11.04 4.05 -18.13
CA GLU A 125 10.05 4.03 -17.03
C GLU A 125 10.42 5.05 -15.92
N CYS A 126 11.71 5.24 -15.61
CA CYS A 126 12.15 6.28 -14.66
C CYS A 126 11.77 7.70 -15.14
N ARG A 127 11.96 8.01 -16.41
CA ARG A 127 11.58 9.33 -16.97
C ARG A 127 10.07 9.52 -16.95
N GLU A 128 9.29 8.50 -17.28
CA GLU A 128 7.83 8.53 -17.17
C GLU A 128 7.38 8.77 -15.71
N ALA A 129 8.00 8.06 -14.75
CA ALA A 129 7.70 8.20 -13.34
C ALA A 129 7.93 9.63 -12.81
N VAL A 130 8.96 10.32 -13.30
CA VAL A 130 9.20 11.75 -12.98
C VAL A 130 8.00 12.62 -13.39
N GLU A 131 7.47 12.41 -14.60
CA GLU A 131 6.33 13.20 -15.08
C GLU A 131 5.03 12.88 -14.34
N ILE A 132 4.83 11.60 -13.95
CA ILE A 132 3.72 11.19 -13.09
C ILE A 132 3.87 11.84 -11.71
N ALA A 133 5.04 11.72 -11.09
CA ALA A 133 5.31 12.25 -9.76
C ALA A 133 5.10 13.75 -9.66
N LYS A 134 5.55 14.52 -10.66
CA LYS A 134 5.28 15.96 -10.76
C LYS A 134 3.79 16.27 -10.78
N ARG A 135 3.01 15.46 -11.51
CA ARG A 135 1.57 15.70 -11.71
C ARG A 135 0.76 15.37 -10.44
N VAL A 136 1.16 14.30 -9.70
CA VAL A 136 0.44 13.87 -8.51
C VAL A 136 1.12 14.25 -7.19
N ASN A 137 2.18 15.05 -7.24
CA ASN A 137 2.99 15.47 -6.09
C ASN A 137 3.49 14.26 -5.25
N ALA A 138 3.91 13.17 -5.94
CA ALA A 138 4.44 11.99 -5.27
C ALA A 138 5.93 12.16 -4.98
N LYS A 139 6.35 11.67 -3.81
CA LYS A 139 7.75 11.63 -3.39
C LYS A 139 8.36 10.23 -3.53
N TRP A 140 7.55 9.19 -3.54
CA TRP A 140 7.99 7.81 -3.56
C TRP A 140 7.37 7.03 -4.72
N THR A 141 8.12 6.05 -5.21
CA THR A 141 7.65 5.14 -6.24
C THR A 141 8.25 3.74 -6.02
N THR A 142 7.42 2.70 -6.11
CA THR A 142 7.84 1.31 -5.90
C THR A 142 8.62 0.80 -7.10
N VAL A 143 9.73 0.10 -6.83
CA VAL A 143 10.50 -0.66 -7.82
C VAL A 143 10.61 -2.11 -7.38
N VAL A 144 10.13 -3.02 -8.23
CA VAL A 144 10.27 -4.47 -8.09
C VAL A 144 11.40 -4.95 -8.98
N LEU A 145 12.42 -5.62 -8.42
CA LEU A 145 13.62 -6.01 -9.16
C LEU A 145 13.42 -7.21 -10.12
N GLY A 146 12.20 -7.74 -10.17
CA GLY A 146 11.85 -8.84 -11.06
C GLY A 146 12.46 -10.19 -10.67
N THR A 147 12.51 -11.11 -11.62
CA THR A 147 12.90 -12.49 -11.36
C THR A 147 14.41 -12.72 -11.51
N ARG A 148 14.91 -13.74 -10.81
CA ARG A 148 16.29 -14.24 -10.97
C ARG A 148 16.49 -14.84 -12.34
N HIS A 149 17.68 -14.65 -12.91
CA HIS A 149 18.10 -15.39 -14.08
C HIS A 149 18.68 -16.76 -13.67
N PRO A 150 18.22 -17.89 -14.23
CA PRO A 150 18.54 -19.22 -13.71
C PRO A 150 20.00 -19.69 -13.93
N ARG A 151 20.77 -18.98 -14.76
CA ARG A 151 22.14 -19.37 -15.15
C ARG A 151 23.21 -18.34 -14.76
N ILE A 152 22.86 -17.36 -13.94
CA ILE A 152 23.78 -16.32 -13.48
C ILE A 152 23.80 -16.38 -11.95
N ASP A 153 24.97 -16.39 -11.36
CA ASP A 153 25.10 -16.40 -9.90
C ASP A 153 24.53 -15.12 -9.28
N LEU A 154 23.96 -15.24 -8.10
CA LEU A 154 23.26 -14.12 -7.42
C LEU A 154 24.13 -12.86 -7.29
N SER A 155 25.41 -13.02 -7.00
CA SER A 155 26.36 -11.90 -6.85
C SER A 155 26.47 -11.04 -8.11
N TYR A 156 26.51 -11.69 -9.31
CA TYR A 156 26.52 -10.95 -10.57
C TYR A 156 25.18 -10.26 -10.83
N GLN A 157 24.06 -10.93 -10.52
CA GLN A 157 22.72 -10.35 -10.67
C GLN A 157 22.58 -9.13 -9.76
N THR A 158 23.04 -9.20 -8.52
CA THR A 158 23.08 -8.07 -7.58
C THR A 158 23.89 -6.91 -8.13
N ALA A 159 25.08 -7.18 -8.68
CA ALA A 159 25.92 -6.14 -9.29
C ALA A 159 25.23 -5.45 -10.49
N TYR A 160 24.55 -6.22 -11.34
CA TYR A 160 23.78 -5.68 -12.47
C TYR A 160 22.60 -4.83 -12.00
N ALA A 161 21.88 -5.28 -10.95
CA ALA A 161 20.81 -4.52 -10.35
C ALA A 161 21.31 -3.18 -9.79
N VAL A 162 22.41 -3.19 -9.03
CA VAL A 162 23.03 -1.97 -8.49
C VAL A 162 23.42 -0.99 -9.60
N GLU A 163 24.03 -1.47 -10.68
CA GLU A 163 24.40 -0.62 -11.83
C GLU A 163 23.17 0.04 -12.47
N GLN A 164 22.11 -0.70 -12.70
CA GLN A 164 20.87 -0.16 -13.28
C GLN A 164 20.18 0.83 -12.35
N LEU A 165 20.11 0.52 -11.04
CA LEU A 165 19.51 1.39 -10.05
C LEU A 165 20.28 2.71 -9.88
N LYS A 166 21.64 2.70 -9.95
CA LYS A 166 22.43 3.93 -9.99
C LYS A 166 22.01 4.85 -11.12
N ARG A 167 21.87 4.30 -12.32
CA ARG A 167 21.43 5.08 -13.50
C ARG A 167 19.99 5.56 -13.37
N GLY A 168 19.11 4.77 -12.74
CA GLY A 168 17.77 5.21 -12.41
C GLY A 168 17.79 6.35 -11.39
N ALA A 169 18.61 6.24 -10.35
CA ALA A 169 18.77 7.28 -9.33
C ALA A 169 19.24 8.62 -9.93
N GLU A 170 20.18 8.60 -10.87
CA GLU A 170 20.65 9.80 -11.59
C GLU A 170 19.50 10.57 -12.29
N ILE A 171 18.44 9.85 -12.71
CA ILE A 171 17.25 10.46 -13.32
C ILE A 171 16.30 11.00 -12.25
N LEU A 172 16.10 10.26 -11.13
CA LEU A 172 15.09 10.56 -10.13
C LEU A 172 15.55 11.62 -9.12
N GLU A 173 16.82 11.60 -8.74
CA GLU A 173 17.40 12.44 -7.69
C GLU A 173 17.23 13.94 -7.91
N PRO A 174 17.44 14.50 -9.13
CA PRO A 174 17.21 15.91 -9.39
C PRO A 174 15.76 16.38 -9.19
N HIS A 175 14.83 15.42 -9.10
CA HIS A 175 13.40 15.69 -8.91
C HIS A 175 12.93 15.35 -7.49
N GLY A 176 13.83 14.89 -6.60
CA GLY A 176 13.49 14.46 -5.25
C GLY A 176 12.56 13.23 -5.20
N LEU A 177 12.47 12.47 -6.31
CA LEU A 177 11.69 11.23 -6.38
C LEU A 177 12.53 10.06 -5.89
N VAL A 178 12.01 9.31 -4.94
CA VAL A 178 12.70 8.18 -4.30
C VAL A 178 12.09 6.88 -4.80
N MET A 179 12.88 6.06 -5.49
CA MET A 179 12.50 4.68 -5.73
C MET A 179 12.68 3.87 -4.44
N VAL A 180 11.66 3.15 -4.04
CA VAL A 180 11.67 2.27 -2.89
C VAL A 180 11.61 0.82 -3.37
N LEU A 181 12.66 0.05 -3.08
CA LEU A 181 12.81 -1.33 -3.50
C LEU A 181 12.00 -2.24 -2.60
N GLU A 182 11.16 -3.08 -3.18
CA GLU A 182 10.29 -3.99 -2.45
C GLU A 182 10.84 -5.42 -2.42
N PRO A 183 11.28 -5.93 -1.25
CA PRO A 183 11.58 -7.33 -1.05
C PRO A 183 10.29 -8.16 -0.94
N LEU A 184 10.06 -9.07 -1.90
CA LEU A 184 8.86 -9.88 -1.99
C LEU A 184 9.07 -11.29 -1.43
N ASN A 185 8.14 -11.75 -0.59
CA ASN A 185 8.24 -13.08 0.01
C ASN A 185 8.21 -14.20 -1.05
N PRO A 186 9.02 -15.27 -0.88
CA PRO A 186 9.16 -16.31 -1.90
C PRO A 186 7.98 -17.30 -1.98
N ARG A 187 7.00 -17.23 -1.08
CA ARG A 187 5.81 -18.10 -1.09
C ARG A 187 4.77 -17.58 -2.08
N ASP A 188 4.50 -16.28 -2.03
CA ASP A 188 3.55 -15.62 -2.94
C ASP A 188 4.21 -15.24 -4.26
N HIS A 189 5.51 -14.91 -4.22
CA HIS A 189 6.29 -14.45 -5.37
C HIS A 189 7.57 -15.28 -5.52
N PRO A 190 7.48 -16.53 -6.02
CA PRO A 190 8.65 -17.39 -6.17
C PRO A 190 9.65 -16.83 -7.19
N ASN A 191 10.92 -17.10 -6.92
CA ASN A 191 12.02 -16.75 -7.83
C ASN A 191 12.27 -15.24 -8.03
N MET A 192 11.83 -14.38 -7.13
CA MET A 192 12.17 -12.96 -7.21
C MET A 192 13.65 -12.72 -6.87
N LEU A 193 14.24 -11.70 -7.50
CA LEU A 193 15.66 -11.33 -7.25
C LEU A 193 15.85 -10.80 -5.83
N LEU A 194 14.89 -10.03 -5.35
CA LEU A 194 14.92 -9.42 -4.03
C LEU A 194 13.82 -9.98 -3.14
N ALA A 195 14.19 -10.56 -1.99
CA ALA A 195 13.26 -11.12 -1.02
C ALA A 195 13.59 -10.77 0.44
N GLU A 196 14.85 -10.52 0.76
CA GLU A 196 15.35 -10.34 2.13
C GLU A 196 15.72 -8.88 2.41
N MET A 197 15.47 -8.41 3.63
CA MET A 197 15.81 -7.05 4.06
C MET A 197 17.32 -6.81 4.02
N GLY A 198 18.12 -7.80 4.42
CA GLY A 198 19.57 -7.69 4.39
C GLY A 198 20.13 -7.49 2.99
N HIS A 199 19.55 -8.16 1.98
CA HIS A 199 19.93 -7.99 0.58
C HIS A 199 19.46 -6.63 0.02
N ALA A 200 18.26 -6.18 0.40
CA ALA A 200 17.80 -4.83 0.04
C ALA A 200 18.71 -3.74 0.62
N TYR A 201 19.11 -3.91 1.86
CA TYR A 201 20.06 -3.00 2.52
C TYR A 201 21.41 -2.96 1.78
N GLU A 202 21.98 -4.11 1.45
CA GLU A 202 23.22 -4.21 0.66
C GLU A 202 23.10 -3.45 -0.67
N ILE A 203 22.00 -3.66 -1.41
CA ILE A 203 21.77 -2.99 -2.69
C ILE A 203 21.64 -1.47 -2.50
N CYS A 204 20.82 -0.99 -1.56
CA CYS A 204 20.65 0.45 -1.32
C CYS A 204 21.97 1.11 -0.91
N ARG A 205 22.76 0.48 -0.03
CA ARG A 205 24.10 0.95 0.36
C ARG A 205 25.06 0.99 -0.82
N ALA A 206 25.02 0.00 -1.72
CA ALA A 206 25.86 -0.05 -2.90
C ALA A 206 25.44 0.98 -3.98
N VAL A 207 24.14 1.28 -4.09
CA VAL A 207 23.64 2.35 -4.97
C VAL A 207 24.09 3.72 -4.46
N ASP A 208 24.08 3.93 -3.14
CA ASP A 208 24.57 5.14 -2.46
C ASP A 208 23.90 6.43 -2.95
N SER A 209 22.57 6.42 -3.02
CA SER A 209 21.75 7.57 -3.42
C SER A 209 20.58 7.79 -2.47
N PRO A 210 20.21 9.05 -2.16
CA PRO A 210 18.98 9.36 -1.43
C PRO A 210 17.71 8.99 -2.19
N SER A 211 17.81 8.77 -3.51
CA SER A 211 16.71 8.36 -4.38
C SER A 211 16.57 6.85 -4.55
N CYS A 212 17.29 6.04 -3.75
CA CYS A 212 17.15 4.58 -3.72
C CYS A 212 17.08 4.12 -2.27
N LYS A 213 15.90 3.68 -1.83
CA LYS A 213 15.63 3.26 -0.45
C LYS A 213 14.83 1.96 -0.44
N ILE A 214 14.56 1.42 0.74
CA ILE A 214 13.79 0.19 0.94
C ILE A 214 12.32 0.54 1.15
N LEU A 215 11.43 -0.20 0.51
CA LEU A 215 10.06 -0.37 0.92
C LEU A 215 9.99 -1.59 1.83
N CYS A 216 9.74 -1.37 3.11
CA CYS A 216 9.56 -2.43 4.09
C CYS A 216 8.09 -2.83 4.17
N ASP A 217 7.65 -3.79 3.35
CA ASP A 217 6.34 -4.41 3.48
C ASP A 217 6.38 -5.44 4.62
N LEU A 218 5.67 -5.12 5.70
CA LEU A 218 5.65 -5.93 6.93
C LEU A 218 5.02 -7.31 6.72
N TYR A 219 4.07 -7.44 5.78
CA TYR A 219 3.51 -8.74 5.40
C TYR A 219 4.56 -9.63 4.73
N HIS A 220 5.26 -9.10 3.73
CA HIS A 220 6.30 -9.86 3.04
C HIS A 220 7.44 -10.23 3.99
N GLN A 221 7.86 -9.31 4.84
CA GLN A 221 8.97 -9.56 5.76
C GLN A 221 8.59 -10.55 6.88
N GLN A 222 7.33 -10.56 7.34
CA GLN A 222 6.88 -11.56 8.30
C GLN A 222 6.99 -12.98 7.73
N ILE A 223 6.63 -13.19 6.46
CA ILE A 223 6.68 -14.49 5.80
C ILE A 223 8.13 -14.91 5.49
N THR A 224 8.98 -13.97 5.07
CA THR A 224 10.35 -14.27 4.64
C THR A 224 11.27 -14.51 5.83
N GLU A 225 11.31 -13.61 6.80
CA GLU A 225 12.32 -13.54 7.84
C GLU A 225 11.73 -13.50 9.25
N GLY A 226 10.51 -12.95 9.42
CA GLY A 226 9.99 -12.61 10.74
C GLY A 226 10.87 -11.59 11.45
N ASN A 227 10.91 -11.63 12.80
CA ASN A 227 11.82 -10.80 13.60
C ASN A 227 11.79 -9.31 13.20
N LEU A 228 10.59 -8.77 12.92
CA LEU A 228 10.36 -7.50 12.23
C LEU A 228 11.09 -6.31 12.88
N ILE A 229 10.91 -6.08 14.19
CA ILE A 229 11.50 -4.93 14.88
C ILE A 229 13.04 -4.93 14.79
N PRO A 230 13.76 -6.01 15.12
CA PRO A 230 15.22 -6.04 14.94
C PRO A 230 15.68 -5.87 13.48
N ASN A 231 14.91 -6.35 12.50
CA ASN A 231 15.25 -6.19 11.08
C ASN A 231 15.01 -4.74 10.62
N ILE A 232 13.94 -4.09 11.08
CA ILE A 232 13.70 -2.65 10.90
C ILE A 232 14.89 -1.85 11.46
N ASP A 233 15.34 -2.16 12.67
CA ASP A 233 16.47 -1.47 13.30
C ASP A 233 17.77 -1.57 12.50
N ARG A 234 18.06 -2.74 11.96
CA ARG A 234 19.26 -2.97 11.15
C ARG A 234 19.25 -2.23 9.81
N ALA A 235 18.08 -2.07 9.21
CA ALA A 235 17.90 -1.44 7.90
C ALA A 235 17.43 0.02 7.99
N TRP A 236 17.31 0.58 9.18
CA TRP A 236 16.62 1.85 9.44
C TRP A 236 17.02 2.99 8.52
N ASP A 237 18.32 3.19 8.32
CA ASP A 237 18.88 4.31 7.53
C ASP A 237 18.55 4.21 6.04
N GLU A 238 18.14 3.02 5.58
CA GLU A 238 17.79 2.78 4.20
C GLU A 238 16.28 2.58 3.99
N ILE A 239 15.43 2.57 5.04
CA ILE A 239 13.98 2.44 4.89
C ILE A 239 13.38 3.81 4.52
N GLY A 240 12.73 3.89 3.33
CA GLY A 240 12.04 5.08 2.85
C GLY A 240 10.53 5.01 2.94
N TYR A 241 9.96 3.81 3.04
CA TYR A 241 8.51 3.58 3.02
C TYR A 241 8.15 2.28 3.73
N PHE A 242 6.95 2.21 4.30
CA PHE A 242 6.40 0.98 4.86
C PHE A 242 5.10 0.58 4.16
N GLN A 243 4.86 -0.73 4.03
CA GLN A 243 3.54 -1.26 3.68
C GLN A 243 3.06 -2.26 4.73
N ILE A 244 1.74 -2.40 4.81
CA ILE A 244 1.02 -3.08 5.87
C ILE A 244 0.11 -4.15 5.26
N GLY A 245 0.14 -5.33 5.82
CA GLY A 245 -0.80 -6.41 5.63
C GLY A 245 -0.58 -7.46 6.71
N ASP A 246 -1.64 -7.89 7.41
CA ASP A 246 -1.47 -8.87 8.48
C ASP A 246 -1.28 -10.28 7.92
N ASN A 247 -0.45 -11.07 8.56
CA ASN A 247 -0.16 -12.45 8.18
C ASN A 247 -0.72 -13.39 9.26
N PRO A 248 -1.41 -14.48 8.87
CA PRO A 248 -1.71 -14.90 7.50
C PRO A 248 -2.90 -14.14 6.88
N GLY A 249 -2.97 -14.16 5.55
CA GLY A 249 -4.14 -13.75 4.78
C GLY A 249 -4.10 -12.37 4.16
N ARG A 250 -3.09 -11.54 4.46
CA ARG A 250 -2.89 -10.19 3.92
C ARG A 250 -4.14 -9.33 4.06
N LYS A 251 -4.56 -9.12 5.30
CA LYS A 251 -5.75 -8.35 5.70
C LYS A 251 -5.36 -7.19 6.62
N GLU A 252 -6.36 -6.45 7.10
CA GLU A 252 -6.16 -5.37 8.07
C GLU A 252 -5.49 -5.86 9.37
N PRO A 253 -4.76 -4.98 10.09
CA PRO A 253 -4.18 -5.30 11.40
C PRO A 253 -5.19 -5.96 12.36
N THR A 254 -4.70 -6.77 13.27
CA THR A 254 -5.48 -7.54 14.27
C THR A 254 -6.20 -8.80 13.74
N THR A 255 -6.03 -9.10 12.47
CA THR A 255 -6.62 -10.31 11.87
C THR A 255 -5.64 -11.49 11.77
N GLY A 256 -4.35 -11.24 11.98
CA GLY A 256 -3.28 -12.22 11.90
C GLY A 256 -2.40 -12.25 13.15
N GLU A 257 -1.11 -12.56 12.96
CA GLU A 257 -0.14 -12.81 14.02
C GLU A 257 0.78 -11.62 14.35
N ILE A 258 0.75 -10.54 13.51
CA ILE A 258 1.66 -9.41 13.69
C ILE A 258 1.13 -8.47 14.78
N ASN A 259 1.96 -8.18 15.78
CA ASN A 259 1.60 -7.17 16.78
C ASN A 259 1.85 -5.76 16.23
N TYR A 260 0.93 -5.28 15.40
CA TYR A 260 1.04 -3.99 14.72
C TYR A 260 1.13 -2.80 15.67
N LEU A 261 0.43 -2.81 16.82
CA LEU A 261 0.55 -1.73 17.80
C LEU A 261 2.00 -1.55 18.28
N ASN A 262 2.69 -2.64 18.57
CA ASN A 262 4.10 -2.58 18.98
C ASN A 262 5.02 -2.16 17.84
N VAL A 263 4.79 -2.66 16.63
CA VAL A 263 5.59 -2.31 15.44
C VAL A 263 5.42 -0.82 15.12
N PHE A 264 4.19 -0.29 15.08
CA PHE A 264 3.94 1.11 14.77
C PHE A 264 4.46 2.06 15.86
N ARG A 265 4.35 1.67 17.15
CA ARG A 265 4.95 2.42 18.24
C ARG A 265 6.47 2.53 18.05
N HIS A 266 7.12 1.43 17.75
CA HIS A 266 8.56 1.39 17.49
C HIS A 266 8.96 2.30 16.31
N ILE A 267 8.26 2.22 15.18
CA ILE A 267 8.49 3.05 14.00
C ILE A 267 8.31 4.55 14.35
N LYS A 268 7.26 4.89 15.09
CA LYS A 268 6.98 6.28 15.53
C LYS A 268 8.04 6.79 16.49
N GLU A 269 8.44 6.00 17.50
CA GLU A 269 9.47 6.34 18.47
C GLU A 269 10.85 6.56 17.82
N LYS A 270 11.14 5.86 16.73
CA LYS A 270 12.32 6.10 15.90
C LYS A 270 12.22 7.37 15.03
N GLY A 271 11.11 8.08 15.07
CA GLY A 271 10.93 9.36 14.38
C GLY A 271 10.54 9.23 12.90
N PHE A 272 9.96 8.11 12.46
CA PHE A 272 9.46 7.99 11.10
C PHE A 272 8.27 8.91 10.86
N THR A 273 8.36 9.78 9.88
CA THR A 273 7.31 10.74 9.49
C THR A 273 6.75 10.47 8.09
N GLY A 274 7.20 9.40 7.45
CA GLY A 274 6.77 8.95 6.13
C GLY A 274 5.39 8.30 6.16
N ILE A 275 5.10 7.53 5.12
CA ILE A 275 3.80 6.91 4.89
C ILE A 275 3.89 5.42 5.19
N LEU A 276 2.80 4.87 5.73
CA LEU A 276 2.57 3.45 5.93
C LEU A 276 1.39 3.06 5.02
N GLY A 277 1.67 2.47 3.85
CA GLY A 277 0.69 2.07 2.84
C GLY A 277 -0.12 0.85 3.29
N MET A 278 -1.42 0.87 3.07
CA MET A 278 -2.33 -0.21 3.45
C MET A 278 -2.48 -1.19 2.28
N GLU A 279 -1.45 -2.02 2.02
CA GLU A 279 -1.43 -2.93 0.88
C GLU A 279 -2.01 -4.31 1.23
N HIS A 280 -3.30 -4.35 1.49
CA HIS A 280 -4.00 -5.57 1.87
C HIS A 280 -5.49 -5.56 1.46
N GLY A 281 -6.11 -6.72 1.49
CA GLY A 281 -7.56 -6.84 1.33
C GLY A 281 -8.31 -6.69 2.65
N LEU A 282 -9.64 -6.83 2.59
CA LEU A 282 -10.53 -6.81 3.76
C LEU A 282 -10.76 -8.24 4.29
N SER A 283 -10.81 -8.42 5.60
CA SER A 283 -11.17 -9.71 6.22
C SER A 283 -12.65 -10.04 6.10
N ARG A 284 -13.48 -9.01 5.98
CA ARG A 284 -14.93 -9.11 5.79
C ARG A 284 -15.34 -8.34 4.55
N SER A 285 -16.44 -8.73 3.92
CA SER A 285 -17.00 -8.04 2.75
C SER A 285 -17.97 -6.93 3.15
N GLY A 286 -18.23 -6.00 2.21
CA GLY A 286 -19.26 -4.99 2.34
C GLY A 286 -18.90 -3.85 3.31
N ALA A 287 -19.86 -3.00 3.59
CA ALA A 287 -19.69 -1.84 4.47
C ALA A 287 -19.23 -2.23 5.89
N GLU A 288 -19.66 -3.40 6.40
CA GLU A 288 -19.21 -3.91 7.70
C GLU A 288 -17.71 -4.22 7.70
N GLY A 289 -17.18 -4.77 6.58
CA GLY A 289 -15.75 -5.03 6.44
C GLY A 289 -14.93 -3.75 6.35
N GLU A 290 -15.43 -2.76 5.63
CA GLU A 290 -14.80 -1.44 5.51
C GLU A 290 -14.77 -0.69 6.86
N GLN A 291 -15.83 -0.79 7.67
CA GLN A 291 -15.86 -0.24 9.02
C GLN A 291 -14.87 -1.00 9.94
N ALA A 292 -14.84 -2.34 9.86
CA ALA A 292 -13.92 -3.16 10.66
C ALA A 292 -12.44 -2.82 10.37
N LEU A 293 -12.11 -2.49 9.11
CA LEU A 293 -10.79 -1.99 8.73
C LEU A 293 -10.47 -0.69 9.47
N ILE A 294 -11.36 0.30 9.47
CA ILE A 294 -11.15 1.58 10.16
C ILE A 294 -10.93 1.35 11.66
N ASP A 295 -11.77 0.52 12.26
CA ASP A 295 -11.71 0.17 13.69
C ASP A 295 -10.38 -0.53 14.04
N ALA A 296 -9.90 -1.42 13.18
CA ALA A 296 -8.61 -2.09 13.35
C ALA A 296 -7.44 -1.11 13.33
N TYR A 297 -7.42 -0.15 12.39
CA TYR A 297 -6.38 0.88 12.36
C TYR A 297 -6.45 1.83 13.56
N ARG A 298 -7.66 2.16 14.05
CA ARG A 298 -7.83 2.93 15.30
C ARG A 298 -7.28 2.18 16.52
N ALA A 299 -7.46 0.87 16.57
CA ALA A 299 -6.96 0.03 17.66
C ALA A 299 -5.43 -0.08 17.71
N VAL A 300 -4.75 0.08 16.58
CA VAL A 300 -3.28 -0.04 16.47
C VAL A 300 -2.58 1.29 16.23
N ASP A 301 -3.31 2.41 16.19
CA ASP A 301 -2.71 3.74 16.08
C ASP A 301 -1.83 4.01 17.31
N PRO A 302 -0.54 4.30 17.17
CA PRO A 302 0.39 4.46 18.28
C PRO A 302 0.28 5.89 18.89
N VAL A 303 -0.84 6.17 19.53
CA VAL A 303 -1.08 7.45 20.23
C VAL A 303 -0.16 7.63 21.41
#